data_bebf4efe5b8c93dcda6584cf1001c6bc
#
_entry.id   bebf4efe5b8c93dcda6584cf1001c6bc
#
_cell.length_a   1.000
_cell.length_b   1.000
_cell.length_c   1.000
_cell.angle_alpha   90.00
_cell.angle_beta   90.00
_cell.angle_gamma   90.00
#
_symmetry.space_group_name_H-M   'P 1'
#
loop_
_entity.id
_entity.type
_entity.pdbx_description
1 polymer ?
#
loop_
_entity_poly.entity_id
_entity_poly.type
_entity_poly.pdbx_seq_one_letter_code
_entity_poly.pdbx_strand_id
1 'polypeptide(L)'
;MAPPIIPRDPILNLAEFEAFGCKVRSDSPATPDPVLPDAIFVRDVNDSFDLLLADGSHVTMWVFADSQGASFPSPPIRVREGQIVHTTLHSSKNTHTIHHHAIEPTPFNDGVGHTSFETSSSYTYQWRAAQSGTYFYHCHKNTVLHFEMGMYGLLLIDPPQGIGFVRRMNAVIPYDVEAFWVPDEIDPLWHSFNHNAGIKCPNGEDATLNDFNPTAFLVTGVPSSGAPITDPRVAINARVGQTILLRAASAGYTVQRFTISGLDAEVIEIDGRPLGQTPHSPYSRPFTIRAGTSFELTSAQRWTMIIRPTAPGTFPAKIEFKDWIKANIRGSRPFHTAQTVINVSP
;
A
#
# COMPACT_ATOMS: atom_id res chain seq x y z
N MET A 1 4.83 -36.31 -0.16
CA MET A 1 4.24 -35.21 0.62
C MET A 1 2.82 -35.03 0.14
N ALA A 2 1.85 -35.03 1.03
CA ALA A 2 0.49 -34.66 0.66
C ALA A 2 0.53 -33.19 0.17
N PRO A 3 -0.24 -32.85 -0.87
CA PRO A 3 -0.35 -31.44 -1.29
C PRO A 3 -0.86 -30.62 -0.11
N PRO A 4 -0.42 -29.37 0.03
CA PRO A 4 -0.92 -28.49 1.08
C PRO A 4 -2.44 -28.42 0.98
N ILE A 5 -3.13 -28.58 2.10
CA ILE A 5 -4.57 -28.36 2.18
C ILE A 5 -4.76 -26.86 1.90
N ILE A 6 -5.25 -26.57 0.71
CA ILE A 6 -5.68 -25.21 0.39
C ILE A 6 -6.93 -24.95 1.24
N PRO A 7 -6.97 -23.92 2.08
CA PRO A 7 -8.17 -23.56 2.80
C PRO A 7 -9.32 -23.43 1.80
N ARG A 8 -10.45 -24.05 2.09
CA ARG A 8 -11.62 -23.88 1.26
C ARG A 8 -12.17 -22.47 1.49
N ASP A 9 -12.53 -21.84 0.40
CA ASP A 9 -13.27 -20.59 0.49
C ASP A 9 -14.57 -20.78 1.26
N PRO A 10 -15.09 -19.72 1.89
CA PRO A 10 -16.41 -19.77 2.49
C PRO A 10 -17.41 -20.32 1.48
N ILE A 11 -18.24 -21.23 1.92
CA ILE A 11 -19.27 -21.82 1.06
C ILE A 11 -20.27 -20.73 0.71
N LEU A 12 -20.21 -20.30 -0.53
CA LEU A 12 -21.23 -19.44 -1.11
C LEU A 12 -22.31 -20.31 -1.73
N ASN A 13 -23.56 -19.94 -1.56
CA ASN A 13 -24.60 -20.62 -2.30
C ASN A 13 -24.53 -20.23 -3.80
N LEU A 14 -24.98 -21.11 -4.67
CA LEU A 14 -24.87 -20.92 -6.11
C LEU A 14 -25.61 -19.67 -6.61
N ALA A 15 -26.75 -19.35 -6.01
CA ALA A 15 -27.54 -18.18 -6.36
C ALA A 15 -26.80 -16.86 -6.07
N GLU A 16 -25.96 -16.87 -5.05
CA GLU A 16 -25.10 -15.73 -4.73
C GLU A 16 -23.92 -15.62 -5.70
N PHE A 17 -23.45 -16.75 -6.19
CA PHE A 17 -22.38 -16.84 -7.17
C PHE A 17 -22.80 -16.30 -8.54
N GLU A 18 -24.06 -16.43 -8.91
CA GLU A 18 -24.58 -15.89 -10.18
C GLU A 18 -24.67 -14.37 -10.20
N ALA A 19 -24.41 -13.70 -9.08
CA ALA A 19 -24.39 -12.25 -8.98
C ALA A 19 -23.05 -11.62 -9.43
N PHE A 20 -22.35 -12.20 -10.36
CA PHE A 20 -21.11 -11.64 -10.93
C PHE A 20 -21.32 -10.27 -11.56
N GLY A 21 -20.30 -9.44 -11.48
CA GLY A 21 -20.30 -8.12 -12.09
C GLY A 21 -20.71 -7.04 -11.09
N CYS A 22 -21.47 -6.07 -11.53
CA CYS A 22 -21.85 -4.88 -10.74
C CYS A 22 -22.82 -5.16 -9.58
N LYS A 23 -23.02 -6.40 -9.19
CA LYS A 23 -23.98 -6.74 -8.13
C LYS A 23 -23.31 -6.78 -6.76
N VAL A 24 -23.96 -6.09 -5.86
CA VAL A 24 -23.63 -6.08 -4.46
C VAL A 24 -24.18 -7.32 -3.79
N ARG A 25 -23.35 -7.93 -2.99
CA ARG A 25 -23.83 -8.94 -2.05
C ARG A 25 -23.97 -8.36 -0.68
N SER A 26 -25.06 -8.69 -0.07
CA SER A 26 -25.30 -8.34 1.31
C SER A 26 -24.71 -9.35 2.21
N ASP A 27 -23.83 -9.96 2.29
CA ASP A 27 -23.39 -10.67 3.27
C ASP A 27 -23.02 -11.72 3.50
N SER A 28 -22.61 -11.77 4.15
CA SER A 28 -22.28 -12.72 5.00
C SER A 28 -21.91 -13.96 4.39
N PRO A 29 -20.79 -14.24 4.31
CA PRO A 29 -20.51 -15.57 4.25
C PRO A 29 -20.75 -16.05 5.52
N ALA A 30 -21.27 -16.77 5.27
CA ALA A 30 -21.03 -17.97 5.73
C ALA A 30 -19.84 -18.12 6.62
N THR A 31 -19.98 -19.01 7.46
CA THR A 31 -18.96 -19.47 8.36
C THR A 31 -17.63 -19.63 7.60
N PRO A 32 -16.58 -18.94 8.01
CA PRO A 32 -15.25 -19.16 7.49
C PRO A 32 -14.87 -20.64 7.55
N ASP A 33 -14.01 -21.06 6.64
CA ASP A 33 -13.43 -22.39 6.69
C ASP A 33 -12.91 -22.67 8.11
N PRO A 34 -13.11 -23.87 8.67
CA PRO A 34 -12.71 -24.19 10.03
C PRO A 34 -11.20 -24.17 10.31
N VAL A 35 -10.38 -23.83 9.34
CA VAL A 35 -8.95 -23.62 9.58
C VAL A 35 -8.74 -22.45 10.52
N LEU A 36 -8.19 -22.71 11.69
CA LEU A 36 -7.91 -21.68 12.68
C LEU A 36 -6.84 -20.73 12.15
N PRO A 37 -7.08 -19.40 12.17
CA PRO A 37 -6.09 -18.44 11.76
C PRO A 37 -4.98 -18.25 12.82
N ASP A 38 -3.77 -17.97 12.35
CA ASP A 38 -2.65 -17.54 13.21
C ASP A 38 -2.76 -16.05 13.56
N ALA A 39 -3.44 -15.26 12.71
CA ALA A 39 -3.66 -13.84 12.91
C ALA A 39 -5.04 -13.41 12.42
N ILE A 40 -5.66 -12.49 13.15
CA ILE A 40 -6.99 -11.94 12.83
C ILE A 40 -6.88 -10.42 12.79
N PHE A 41 -7.42 -9.82 11.73
CA PHE A 41 -7.58 -8.39 11.59
C PHE A 41 -9.04 -8.05 11.29
N VAL A 42 -9.52 -6.99 11.93
CA VAL A 42 -10.84 -6.42 11.63
C VAL A 42 -10.63 -5.03 11.06
N ARG A 43 -11.39 -4.71 10.03
CA ARG A 43 -11.39 -3.40 9.39
C ARG A 43 -12.82 -2.90 9.25
N ASP A 44 -13.06 -1.74 9.82
CA ASP A 44 -14.29 -1.00 9.65
C ASP A 44 -14.09 0.07 8.59
N VAL A 45 -15.12 0.35 7.78
CA VAL A 45 -15.08 1.46 6.82
C VAL A 45 -15.38 2.77 7.56
N ASN A 46 -14.48 3.74 7.44
CA ASN A 46 -14.68 5.11 7.88
C ASN A 46 -14.64 6.03 6.65
N ASP A 47 -15.79 6.59 6.29
CA ASP A 47 -15.98 7.47 5.13
C ASP A 47 -15.97 8.96 5.46
N SER A 48 -15.47 9.33 6.62
CA SER A 48 -15.51 10.69 7.16
C SER A 48 -14.25 11.06 7.93
N PHE A 49 -13.11 10.44 7.58
CA PHE A 49 -11.83 10.81 8.18
C PHE A 49 -11.41 12.19 7.67
N ASP A 50 -11.15 13.10 8.60
CA ASP A 50 -10.75 14.47 8.30
C ASP A 50 -9.23 14.59 8.26
N LEU A 51 -8.68 14.90 7.10
CA LEU A 51 -7.25 15.09 6.90
C LEU A 51 -6.92 16.58 6.74
N LEU A 52 -6.08 17.09 7.63
CA LEU A 52 -5.53 18.43 7.53
C LEU A 52 -4.39 18.45 6.50
N LEU A 53 -4.48 19.33 5.51
CA LEU A 53 -3.47 19.51 4.46
C LEU A 53 -2.42 20.56 4.85
N ALA A 54 -1.35 20.65 4.07
CA ALA A 54 -0.22 21.54 4.35
C ALA A 54 -0.56 23.04 4.25
N ASP A 55 -1.59 23.40 3.52
CA ASP A 55 -2.09 24.78 3.38
C ASP A 55 -3.10 25.17 4.47
N GLY A 56 -3.41 24.25 5.39
CA GLY A 56 -4.40 24.43 6.45
C GLY A 56 -5.83 24.10 6.04
N SER A 57 -6.07 23.70 4.82
CA SER A 57 -7.38 23.20 4.39
C SER A 57 -7.60 21.76 4.85
N HIS A 58 -8.84 21.30 4.77
CA HIS A 58 -9.24 19.96 5.17
C HIS A 58 -9.84 19.21 3.98
N VAL A 59 -9.59 17.91 3.94
CA VAL A 59 -10.18 17.01 2.96
C VAL A 59 -10.75 15.78 3.64
N THR A 60 -11.94 15.37 3.19
CA THR A 60 -12.55 14.12 3.67
C THR A 60 -11.91 12.92 2.97
N MET A 61 -11.38 12.02 3.77
CA MET A 61 -10.82 10.74 3.30
C MET A 61 -11.76 9.60 3.67
N TRP A 62 -11.74 8.55 2.88
CA TRP A 62 -12.29 7.26 3.25
C TRP A 62 -11.14 6.35 3.63
N VAL A 63 -11.22 5.70 4.77
CA VAL A 63 -10.14 4.88 5.28
C VAL A 63 -10.69 3.60 5.91
N PHE A 64 -9.84 2.61 6.04
CA PHE A 64 -10.12 1.50 6.94
C PHE A 64 -9.70 1.89 8.37
N ALA A 65 -10.54 1.55 9.33
CA ALA A 65 -10.25 1.71 10.76
C ALA A 65 -10.08 0.34 11.42
N ASP A 66 -9.44 0.30 12.56
CA ASP A 66 -9.37 -0.86 13.43
C ASP A 66 -9.81 -0.51 14.86
N SER A 67 -9.60 -1.40 15.82
CA SER A 67 -9.98 -1.19 17.22
C SER A 67 -9.24 0.00 17.88
N GLN A 68 -8.18 0.50 17.28
CA GLN A 68 -7.45 1.69 17.77
C GLN A 68 -7.95 2.98 17.11
N GLY A 69 -8.81 2.85 16.10
CA GLY A 69 -9.41 3.95 15.38
C GLY A 69 -9.00 4.03 13.92
N ALA A 70 -9.35 5.15 13.31
CA ALA A 70 -9.02 5.47 11.91
C ALA A 70 -7.68 6.19 11.84
N SER A 71 -6.94 5.93 10.78
CA SER A 71 -5.70 6.65 10.43
C SER A 71 -5.55 6.75 8.92
N PHE A 72 -4.71 7.67 8.47
CA PHE A 72 -4.29 7.77 7.08
C PHE A 72 -2.75 7.77 6.98
N PRO A 73 -2.14 6.87 6.17
CA PRO A 73 -2.76 5.68 5.57
C PRO A 73 -3.46 4.80 6.61
N SER A 74 -4.35 3.91 6.14
CA SER A 74 -5.09 2.99 7.03
C SER A 74 -4.13 2.12 7.86
N PRO A 75 -4.54 1.64 9.06
CA PRO A 75 -3.68 0.85 9.94
C PRO A 75 -3.04 -0.33 9.21
N PRO A 76 -1.73 -0.56 9.36
CA PRO A 76 -1.07 -1.64 8.64
C PRO A 76 -1.57 -3.02 9.07
N ILE A 77 -1.52 -3.96 8.14
CA ILE A 77 -1.60 -5.40 8.44
C ILE A 77 -0.18 -5.91 8.48
N ARG A 78 0.24 -6.51 9.60
CA ARG A 78 1.59 -7.06 9.74
C ARG A 78 1.55 -8.48 10.28
N VAL A 79 2.15 -9.39 9.53
CA VAL A 79 2.15 -10.83 9.81
C VAL A 79 3.52 -11.43 9.50
N ARG A 80 3.69 -12.72 9.81
CA ARG A 80 4.90 -13.49 9.46
C ARG A 80 4.61 -14.46 8.33
N GLU A 81 5.63 -14.70 7.53
CA GLU A 81 5.62 -15.72 6.48
C GLU A 81 5.18 -17.09 7.04
N GLY A 82 4.26 -17.71 6.34
CA GLY A 82 3.67 -19.00 6.71
C GLY A 82 2.33 -18.91 7.44
N GLN A 83 2.02 -17.78 8.06
CA GLN A 83 0.77 -17.62 8.83
C GLN A 83 -0.48 -17.69 7.95
N ILE A 84 -1.53 -18.26 8.53
CA ILE A 84 -2.91 -18.20 8.03
C ILE A 84 -3.56 -16.96 8.64
N VAL A 85 -4.15 -16.13 7.80
CA VAL A 85 -4.65 -14.83 8.20
C VAL A 85 -6.13 -14.70 7.85
N HIS A 86 -6.92 -14.22 8.80
CA HIS A 86 -8.29 -13.78 8.56
C HIS A 86 -8.36 -12.26 8.63
N THR A 87 -8.86 -11.64 7.57
CA THR A 87 -9.14 -10.20 7.53
C THR A 87 -10.63 -10.01 7.38
N THR A 88 -11.31 -9.52 8.42
CA THR A 88 -12.74 -9.25 8.38
C THR A 88 -12.99 -7.80 8.05
N LEU A 89 -13.72 -7.56 6.97
CA LEU A 89 -14.26 -6.25 6.62
C LEU A 89 -15.66 -6.10 7.19
N HIS A 90 -15.91 -4.99 7.88
CA HIS A 90 -17.25 -4.53 8.20
C HIS A 90 -17.56 -3.28 7.39
N SER A 91 -18.55 -3.38 6.51
CA SER A 91 -19.02 -2.26 5.70
C SER A 91 -20.44 -1.91 6.14
N SER A 92 -20.58 -0.85 6.92
CA SER A 92 -21.89 -0.39 7.42
C SER A 92 -22.59 0.58 6.46
N LYS A 93 -21.84 1.09 5.49
CA LYS A 93 -22.33 2.03 4.49
C LYS A 93 -21.77 1.64 3.13
N ASN A 94 -22.63 1.60 2.11
CA ASN A 94 -22.24 1.25 0.76
C ASN A 94 -21.55 -0.14 0.66
N THR A 95 -20.91 -0.41 -0.47
CA THR A 95 -20.19 -1.65 -0.70
C THR A 95 -18.71 -1.39 -0.85
N HIS A 96 -17.92 -2.25 -0.24
CA HIS A 96 -16.47 -2.19 -0.30
C HIS A 96 -15.89 -3.60 -0.41
N THR A 97 -14.59 -3.69 -0.61
CA THR A 97 -13.84 -4.94 -0.55
C THR A 97 -12.51 -4.70 0.16
N ILE A 98 -11.81 -5.78 0.53
CA ILE A 98 -10.38 -5.73 0.83
C ILE A 98 -9.66 -6.65 -0.14
N HIS A 99 -8.86 -6.07 -1.01
CA HIS A 99 -7.91 -6.78 -1.86
C HIS A 99 -6.52 -6.74 -1.21
N HIS A 100 -5.94 -7.90 -1.02
CA HIS A 100 -4.57 -8.04 -0.51
C HIS A 100 -3.63 -8.05 -1.71
N HIS A 101 -3.18 -6.88 -2.14
CA HIS A 101 -2.47 -6.64 -3.38
C HIS A 101 -1.17 -7.44 -3.49
N ALA A 102 -1.06 -8.27 -4.53
CA ALA A 102 0.04 -9.22 -4.79
C ALA A 102 0.12 -10.41 -3.81
N ILE A 103 -0.88 -10.60 -2.97
CA ILE A 103 -1.18 -11.89 -2.36
C ILE A 103 -2.20 -12.55 -3.28
N GLU A 104 -1.96 -13.79 -3.66
CA GLU A 104 -2.79 -14.50 -4.64
C GLU A 104 -3.61 -15.59 -3.92
N PRO A 105 -4.66 -15.22 -3.17
CA PRO A 105 -5.56 -16.18 -2.57
C PRO A 105 -6.53 -16.73 -3.61
N THR A 106 -7.49 -17.51 -3.17
CA THR A 106 -8.57 -17.93 -4.07
C THR A 106 -9.46 -16.75 -4.46
N PRO A 107 -10.21 -16.82 -5.58
CA PRO A 107 -11.03 -15.71 -6.07
C PRO A 107 -11.98 -15.11 -5.04
N PHE A 108 -12.51 -15.91 -4.11
CA PHE A 108 -13.40 -15.42 -3.06
C PHE A 108 -12.71 -14.64 -1.96
N ASN A 109 -11.41 -14.86 -1.78
CA ASN A 109 -10.60 -14.19 -0.79
C ASN A 109 -9.72 -13.08 -1.39
N ASP A 110 -9.80 -12.87 -2.71
CA ASP A 110 -9.00 -11.88 -3.41
C ASP A 110 -9.54 -10.45 -3.26
N GLY A 111 -10.83 -10.31 -2.97
CA GLY A 111 -11.46 -9.01 -2.76
C GLY A 111 -11.59 -8.15 -4.02
N VAL A 112 -11.47 -8.74 -5.20
CA VAL A 112 -11.69 -8.07 -6.49
C VAL A 112 -13.16 -8.20 -6.87
N GLY A 113 -13.94 -7.16 -6.64
CA GLY A 113 -15.40 -7.17 -6.76
C GLY A 113 -15.92 -7.63 -8.12
N HIS A 114 -15.21 -7.32 -9.20
CA HIS A 114 -15.60 -7.72 -10.55
C HIS A 114 -15.44 -9.23 -10.83
N THR A 115 -14.59 -9.91 -10.10
CA THR A 115 -14.33 -11.34 -10.27
C THR A 115 -14.96 -12.20 -9.19
N SER A 116 -15.39 -11.59 -8.09
CA SER A 116 -16.09 -12.28 -7.01
C SER A 116 -17.32 -11.51 -6.56
N PHE A 117 -17.24 -10.66 -5.54
CA PHE A 117 -18.38 -9.91 -5.00
C PHE A 117 -17.89 -8.69 -4.22
N GLU A 118 -18.83 -7.80 -3.92
CA GLU A 118 -18.64 -6.66 -3.05
C GLU A 118 -19.40 -6.85 -1.74
N THR A 119 -18.85 -6.36 -0.65
CA THR A 119 -19.41 -6.55 0.68
C THR A 119 -20.16 -5.30 1.14
N SER A 120 -21.43 -5.46 1.51
CA SER A 120 -22.27 -4.39 2.07
C SER A 120 -22.50 -4.51 3.58
N SER A 121 -22.06 -5.59 4.19
CA SER A 121 -22.14 -5.78 5.64
C SER A 121 -20.83 -6.32 6.22
N SER A 122 -20.62 -7.63 6.21
CA SER A 122 -19.39 -8.23 6.75
C SER A 122 -18.91 -9.38 5.90
N TYR A 123 -17.60 -9.47 5.71
CA TYR A 123 -16.96 -10.61 5.06
C TYR A 123 -15.58 -10.88 5.66
N THR A 124 -15.22 -12.15 5.82
CA THR A 124 -13.90 -12.57 6.29
C THR A 124 -13.10 -13.17 5.14
N TYR A 125 -12.11 -12.44 4.70
CA TYR A 125 -11.11 -12.89 3.74
C TYR A 125 -10.10 -13.80 4.43
N GLN A 126 -9.86 -14.98 3.86
CA GLN A 126 -8.94 -15.98 4.38
C GLN A 126 -7.78 -16.13 3.41
N TRP A 127 -6.57 -15.94 3.88
CA TRP A 127 -5.40 -15.98 3.03
C TRP A 127 -4.16 -16.47 3.79
N ARG A 128 -3.13 -16.82 3.07
CA ARG A 128 -1.86 -17.25 3.63
C ARG A 128 -0.76 -16.25 3.29
N ALA A 129 0.01 -15.88 4.28
CA ALA A 129 1.21 -15.07 4.12
C ALA A 129 2.35 -15.92 3.51
N ALA A 130 2.29 -16.16 2.20
CA ALA A 130 3.16 -17.13 1.53
C ALA A 130 4.60 -16.66 1.33
N GLN A 131 4.80 -15.33 1.23
CA GLN A 131 6.08 -14.71 0.88
C GLN A 131 6.29 -13.46 1.70
N SER A 132 7.43 -13.37 2.40
CA SER A 132 7.81 -12.12 3.09
C SER A 132 8.07 -10.98 2.10
N GLY A 133 7.59 -9.77 2.45
CA GLY A 133 7.72 -8.61 1.58
C GLY A 133 6.85 -7.45 1.98
N THR A 134 6.89 -6.40 1.14
CA THR A 134 6.10 -5.17 1.26
C THR A 134 4.98 -5.16 0.25
N TYR A 135 3.76 -5.05 0.74
CA TYR A 135 2.53 -5.12 -0.03
C TYR A 135 1.58 -3.99 0.34
N PHE A 136 0.47 -3.88 -0.39
CA PHE A 136 -0.69 -3.09 0.00
C PHE A 136 -1.88 -3.99 0.32
N TYR A 137 -2.83 -3.50 1.10
CA TYR A 137 -4.20 -3.91 1.06
C TYR A 137 -5.06 -2.68 0.76
N HIS A 138 -6.12 -2.85 0.00
CA HIS A 138 -6.95 -1.72 -0.42
C HIS A 138 -8.36 -2.15 -0.86
N CYS A 139 -9.26 -1.18 -0.94
CA CYS A 139 -10.56 -1.41 -1.55
C CYS A 139 -10.40 -1.63 -3.05
N HIS A 140 -11.08 -2.64 -3.58
CA HIS A 140 -11.10 -2.93 -5.01
C HIS A 140 -12.50 -2.79 -5.64
N LYS A 141 -13.41 -2.13 -4.94
CA LYS A 141 -14.61 -1.57 -5.51
C LYS A 141 -14.30 -0.18 -6.03
N ASN A 142 -14.60 0.08 -7.32
CA ASN A 142 -14.23 1.36 -7.95
C ASN A 142 -12.81 1.78 -7.55
N THR A 143 -11.85 0.92 -7.82
CA THR A 143 -10.49 0.98 -7.26
C THR A 143 -9.86 2.34 -7.46
N VAL A 144 -10.06 2.95 -8.63
CA VAL A 144 -9.45 4.25 -8.96
C VAL A 144 -9.92 5.33 -8.00
N LEU A 145 -11.22 5.41 -7.72
CA LEU A 145 -11.74 6.41 -6.79
C LEU A 145 -11.48 6.03 -5.33
N HIS A 146 -11.78 4.78 -4.93
CA HIS A 146 -11.69 4.40 -3.52
C HIS A 146 -10.25 4.37 -3.00
N PHE A 147 -9.28 4.09 -3.88
CA PHE A 147 -7.87 4.18 -3.53
C PHE A 147 -7.46 5.64 -3.32
N GLU A 148 -7.82 6.54 -4.27
CA GLU A 148 -7.61 7.98 -4.15
C GLU A 148 -8.25 8.55 -2.88
N MET A 149 -9.46 8.11 -2.56
CA MET A 149 -10.16 8.51 -1.32
C MET A 149 -9.42 8.07 -0.05
N GLY A 150 -8.41 7.19 -0.14
CA GLY A 150 -7.56 6.79 0.98
C GLY A 150 -7.82 5.37 1.51
N MET A 151 -8.62 4.56 0.83
CA MET A 151 -8.93 3.19 1.28
C MET A 151 -7.80 2.22 0.98
N TYR A 152 -6.64 2.46 1.56
CA TYR A 152 -5.47 1.59 1.47
C TYR A 152 -4.62 1.61 2.74
N GLY A 153 -3.83 0.58 2.94
CA GLY A 153 -2.81 0.49 3.97
C GLY A 153 -1.68 -0.44 3.56
N LEU A 154 -0.57 -0.37 4.26
CA LEU A 154 0.53 -1.30 4.04
C LEU A 154 0.18 -2.69 4.59
N LEU A 155 0.53 -3.71 3.83
CA LEU A 155 0.54 -5.09 4.27
C LEU A 155 1.99 -5.57 4.29
N LEU A 156 2.47 -5.93 5.46
CA LEU A 156 3.85 -6.29 5.71
C LEU A 156 3.91 -7.76 6.11
N ILE A 157 4.65 -8.54 5.37
CA ILE A 157 4.94 -9.93 5.71
C ILE A 157 6.39 -10.02 6.10
N ASP A 158 6.65 -10.19 7.39
CA ASP A 158 8.01 -10.41 7.89
C ASP A 158 8.45 -11.86 7.62
N PRO A 159 9.76 -12.13 7.50
CA PRO A 159 10.23 -13.50 7.49
C PRO A 159 9.88 -14.23 8.81
N PRO A 160 10.05 -15.55 8.91
CA PRO A 160 9.68 -16.31 10.12
C PRO A 160 10.31 -15.80 11.42
N GLN A 161 11.46 -15.11 11.34
CA GLN A 161 12.14 -14.47 12.47
C GLN A 161 11.37 -13.27 13.03
N GLY A 162 10.45 -12.68 12.23
CA GLY A 162 9.64 -11.54 12.62
C GLY A 162 10.29 -10.18 12.39
N ILE A 163 9.79 -9.17 13.11
CA ILE A 163 10.27 -7.78 13.05
C ILE A 163 11.77 -7.72 13.39
N GLY A 164 12.50 -6.85 12.73
CA GLY A 164 13.96 -6.72 12.85
C GLY A 164 14.74 -7.57 11.84
N PHE A 165 14.02 -8.33 11.01
CA PHE A 165 14.62 -9.18 9.99
C PHE A 165 13.96 -8.98 8.63
N VAL A 166 14.75 -9.14 7.56
CA VAL A 166 14.28 -9.04 6.17
C VAL A 166 14.95 -10.11 5.30
N ARG A 167 14.28 -10.57 4.26
CA ARG A 167 14.89 -11.44 3.25
C ARG A 167 15.76 -10.64 2.31
N ARG A 168 16.98 -11.15 2.08
CA ARG A 168 17.86 -10.70 1.02
C ARG A 168 18.36 -11.93 0.27
N MET A 169 17.90 -12.12 -0.93
CA MET A 169 18.08 -13.38 -1.68
C MET A 169 17.49 -14.56 -0.88
N ASN A 170 18.25 -15.62 -0.72
CA ASN A 170 17.84 -16.79 0.09
C ASN A 170 18.19 -16.67 1.59
N ALA A 171 18.82 -15.58 2.00
CA ALA A 171 19.18 -15.34 3.40
C ALA A 171 18.15 -14.43 4.11
N VAL A 172 18.10 -14.57 5.42
CA VAL A 172 17.41 -13.61 6.30
C VAL A 172 18.49 -12.83 7.05
N ILE A 173 18.42 -11.52 6.99
CA ILE A 173 19.40 -10.62 7.59
C ILE A 173 18.71 -9.65 8.57
N PRO A 174 19.38 -9.22 9.63
CA PRO A 174 18.82 -8.23 10.55
C PRO A 174 18.86 -6.82 9.96
N TYR A 175 17.96 -5.96 10.49
CA TYR A 175 18.00 -4.51 10.34
C TYR A 175 17.78 -3.84 11.72
N ASP A 176 18.22 -2.60 11.85
CA ASP A 176 18.14 -1.84 13.12
C ASP A 176 17.02 -0.80 13.09
N VAL A 177 16.79 -0.17 11.94
CA VAL A 177 15.81 0.90 11.73
C VAL A 177 14.92 0.52 10.57
N GLU A 178 13.61 0.62 10.74
CA GLU A 178 12.64 0.47 9.65
C GLU A 178 11.99 1.81 9.35
N ALA A 179 11.87 2.15 8.07
CA ALA A 179 11.30 3.40 7.61
C ALA A 179 10.36 3.17 6.42
N PHE A 180 9.35 4.02 6.32
CA PHE A 180 8.32 3.93 5.28
C PHE A 180 8.22 5.26 4.53
N TRP A 181 8.38 5.21 3.22
CA TRP A 181 8.04 6.32 2.34
C TRP A 181 6.90 5.90 1.43
N VAL A 182 5.71 6.36 1.78
CA VAL A 182 4.47 6.11 1.05
C VAL A 182 4.00 7.44 0.48
N PRO A 183 4.55 7.88 -0.67
CA PRO A 183 4.07 9.08 -1.32
C PRO A 183 2.67 8.87 -1.88
N ASP A 184 1.88 9.91 -1.73
CA ASP A 184 0.50 9.99 -2.17
C ASP A 184 0.16 11.43 -2.56
N GLU A 185 -0.78 11.61 -3.46
CA GLU A 185 -1.29 12.91 -3.86
C GLU A 185 -2.82 12.91 -3.88
N ILE A 186 -3.41 14.06 -3.64
CA ILE A 186 -4.85 14.24 -3.51
C ILE A 186 -5.34 15.24 -4.55
N ASP A 187 -6.35 14.82 -5.32
CA ASP A 187 -7.18 15.71 -6.12
C ASP A 187 -8.45 16.07 -5.34
N PRO A 188 -8.58 17.30 -4.79
CA PRO A 188 -9.75 17.68 -4.00
C PRO A 188 -11.08 17.58 -4.76
N LEU A 189 -11.05 17.65 -6.09
CA LEU A 189 -12.26 17.46 -6.89
C LEU A 189 -12.74 16.00 -6.77
N TRP A 190 -11.85 15.04 -6.86
CA TRP A 190 -12.20 13.63 -6.73
C TRP A 190 -12.74 13.30 -5.33
N HIS A 191 -12.25 13.98 -4.30
CA HIS A 191 -12.76 13.86 -2.94
C HIS A 191 -14.16 14.45 -2.73
N SER A 192 -14.70 15.15 -3.71
CA SER A 192 -16.11 15.60 -3.73
C SER A 192 -17.07 14.61 -4.39
N PHE A 193 -16.55 13.54 -5.00
CA PHE A 193 -17.37 12.59 -5.73
C PHE A 193 -18.08 11.61 -4.80
N ASN A 194 -19.22 11.10 -5.27
CA ASN A 194 -19.93 10.06 -4.55
C ASN A 194 -19.29 8.69 -4.79
N HIS A 195 -19.63 7.72 -3.95
CA HIS A 195 -19.11 6.37 -3.92
C HIS A 195 -19.05 5.64 -5.29
N ASN A 196 -19.97 5.91 -6.20
CA ASN A 196 -20.07 5.26 -7.49
C ASN A 196 -19.64 6.14 -8.67
N ALA A 197 -19.01 7.28 -8.41
CA ALA A 197 -18.55 8.16 -9.48
C ALA A 197 -17.56 7.43 -10.41
N GLY A 198 -17.67 7.72 -11.69
CA GLY A 198 -16.85 7.06 -12.73
C GLY A 198 -17.25 5.62 -13.07
N ILE A 199 -18.10 4.96 -12.28
CA ILE A 199 -18.69 3.67 -12.64
C ILE A 199 -20.01 3.92 -13.31
N LYS A 200 -20.02 4.21 -14.57
CA LYS A 200 -21.27 4.23 -15.28
C LYS A 200 -21.30 3.21 -16.37
N CYS A 201 -22.24 2.37 -16.18
CA CYS A 201 -22.82 1.57 -17.21
C CYS A 201 -24.26 2.02 -17.35
N PRO A 202 -24.89 1.86 -18.44
CA PRO A 202 -24.48 1.80 -19.83
C PRO A 202 -24.60 3.14 -20.55
N ASN A 203 -24.81 4.22 -19.82
CA ASN A 203 -25.12 5.50 -20.45
C ASN A 203 -23.91 6.42 -20.66
N GLY A 204 -22.73 5.98 -20.28
CA GLY A 204 -21.48 6.68 -20.62
C GLY A 204 -21.32 8.08 -20.05
N GLU A 205 -22.12 8.46 -19.08
CA GLU A 205 -22.27 9.85 -18.71
C GLU A 205 -21.29 10.37 -17.68
N ASP A 206 -20.30 9.69 -17.29
CA ASP A 206 -19.45 10.23 -16.25
C ASP A 206 -18.01 9.80 -16.39
N ALA A 207 -17.28 10.46 -17.22
CA ALA A 207 -15.86 10.30 -17.40
C ALA A 207 -15.05 11.09 -16.36
N THR A 208 -15.60 11.35 -15.19
CA THR A 208 -15.00 12.22 -14.16
C THR A 208 -13.65 11.75 -13.66
N LEU A 209 -13.37 10.45 -13.72
CA LEU A 209 -12.09 9.88 -13.33
C LEU A 209 -11.01 9.87 -14.42
N ASN A 210 -11.18 10.65 -15.49
CA ASN A 210 -10.22 10.77 -16.59
C ASN A 210 -9.28 11.99 -16.46
N ASP A 211 -9.60 12.94 -15.61
CA ASP A 211 -8.79 14.14 -15.40
C ASP A 211 -8.37 14.23 -13.92
N PHE A 212 -7.22 13.67 -13.63
CA PHE A 212 -6.60 13.73 -12.31
C PHE A 212 -5.67 14.94 -12.23
N ASN A 213 -5.96 15.83 -11.29
CA ASN A 213 -5.22 17.09 -11.14
C ASN A 213 -4.92 17.37 -9.65
N PRO A 214 -3.97 16.63 -9.06
CA PRO A 214 -3.68 16.72 -7.65
C PRO A 214 -3.09 18.09 -7.27
N THR A 215 -3.48 18.58 -6.11
CA THR A 215 -3.00 19.84 -5.54
C THR A 215 -2.43 19.69 -4.14
N ALA A 216 -2.66 18.57 -3.47
CA ALA A 216 -2.05 18.25 -2.19
C ALA A 216 -1.19 16.98 -2.31
N PHE A 217 -0.08 16.95 -1.56
CA PHE A 217 0.95 15.90 -1.66
C PHE A 217 1.38 15.48 -0.26
N LEU A 218 1.57 14.18 -0.07
CA LEU A 218 1.87 13.60 1.23
C LEU A 218 2.99 12.56 1.11
N VAL A 219 3.62 12.28 2.23
CA VAL A 219 4.49 11.11 2.38
C VAL A 219 4.10 10.42 3.67
N THR A 220 3.69 9.16 3.60
CA THR A 220 3.26 8.37 4.78
C THR A 220 2.19 9.10 5.61
N GLY A 221 1.22 9.70 4.93
CA GLY A 221 0.13 10.48 5.54
C GLY A 221 0.56 11.83 6.14
N VAL A 222 1.79 12.27 5.93
CA VAL A 222 2.28 13.58 6.36
C VAL A 222 2.21 14.56 5.19
N PRO A 223 1.42 15.64 5.29
CA PRO A 223 1.32 16.63 4.23
C PRO A 223 2.65 17.35 3.98
N SER A 224 2.94 17.60 2.71
CA SER A 224 4.16 18.26 2.26
C SER A 224 3.87 19.67 1.76
N SER A 225 4.47 20.67 2.39
CA SER A 225 4.45 22.07 1.93
C SER A 225 5.60 22.41 0.97
N GLY A 226 6.47 21.45 0.66
CA GLY A 226 7.74 21.70 -0.02
C GLY A 226 8.92 21.96 0.93
N ALA A 227 8.67 22.32 2.17
CA ALA A 227 9.70 22.35 3.22
C ALA A 227 10.08 20.92 3.64
N PRO A 228 11.30 20.71 4.19
CA PRO A 228 11.71 19.40 4.68
C PRO A 228 10.77 18.86 5.75
N ILE A 229 10.23 17.68 5.52
CA ILE A 229 9.41 16.94 6.49
C ILE A 229 10.33 16.37 7.56
N THR A 230 10.10 16.78 8.81
CA THR A 230 10.85 16.31 9.99
C THR A 230 10.02 15.37 10.87
N ASP A 231 8.77 15.13 10.51
CA ASP A 231 7.90 14.17 11.20
C ASP A 231 8.57 12.77 11.20
N PRO A 232 8.65 12.10 12.36
CA PRO A 232 9.33 10.81 12.50
C PRO A 232 8.70 9.67 11.68
N ARG A 233 7.47 9.85 11.17
CA ARG A 233 6.87 8.91 10.21
C ARG A 233 7.59 8.91 8.85
N VAL A 234 8.32 10.00 8.54
CA VAL A 234 8.97 10.21 7.23
C VAL A 234 10.47 10.40 7.37
N ALA A 235 10.91 11.28 8.29
CA ALA A 235 12.33 11.51 8.57
C ALA A 235 12.95 10.30 9.24
N ILE A 236 14.13 9.89 8.78
CA ILE A 236 14.81 8.69 9.28
C ILE A 236 15.92 9.11 10.23
N ASN A 237 15.97 8.50 11.41
CA ASN A 237 17.04 8.70 12.38
C ASN A 237 17.76 7.37 12.63
N ALA A 238 19.07 7.36 12.47
CA ALA A 238 19.91 6.18 12.64
C ALA A 238 21.28 6.56 13.22
N ARG A 239 22.11 5.58 13.51
CA ARG A 239 23.52 5.74 13.90
C ARG A 239 24.43 5.15 12.84
N VAL A 240 25.68 5.60 12.85
CA VAL A 240 26.72 5.00 12.03
C VAL A 240 26.79 3.49 12.29
N GLY A 241 26.84 2.71 11.22
CA GLY A 241 26.89 1.23 11.26
C GLY A 241 25.56 0.53 11.40
N GLN A 242 24.46 1.23 11.69
CA GLN A 242 23.13 0.64 11.69
C GLN A 242 22.66 0.33 10.26
N THR A 243 21.87 -0.71 10.13
CA THR A 243 21.19 -1.08 8.89
C THR A 243 19.78 -0.48 8.89
N ILE A 244 19.53 0.43 7.96
CA ILE A 244 18.20 1.01 7.72
C ILE A 244 17.50 0.16 6.66
N LEU A 245 16.29 -0.31 6.97
CA LEU A 245 15.37 -0.89 6.02
C LEU A 245 14.37 0.17 5.59
N LEU A 246 14.48 0.66 4.36
CA LEU A 246 13.55 1.60 3.76
C LEU A 246 12.58 0.87 2.86
N ARG A 247 11.29 1.02 3.15
CA ARG A 247 10.17 0.52 2.33
C ARG A 247 9.53 1.71 1.61
N ALA A 248 9.78 1.83 0.32
CA ALA A 248 9.15 2.82 -0.55
C ALA A 248 7.96 2.16 -1.27
N ALA A 249 6.78 2.76 -1.17
CA ALA A 249 5.55 2.21 -1.73
C ALA A 249 4.71 3.33 -2.34
N SER A 250 4.53 3.32 -3.66
CA SER A 250 3.78 4.36 -4.37
C SER A 250 2.28 4.18 -4.17
N ALA A 251 1.64 5.10 -3.46
CA ALA A 251 0.18 5.11 -3.29
C ALA A 251 -0.53 6.07 -4.26
N GLY A 252 0.20 6.93 -4.93
CA GLY A 252 -0.38 7.90 -5.85
C GLY A 252 -0.51 7.42 -7.29
N TYR A 253 -1.09 8.27 -8.14
CA TYR A 253 -1.27 8.04 -9.59
C TYR A 253 -0.24 8.74 -10.46
N THR A 254 0.53 9.67 -9.88
CA THR A 254 1.67 10.26 -10.57
C THR A 254 2.88 9.32 -10.53
N VAL A 255 3.87 9.58 -11.37
CA VAL A 255 5.18 8.92 -11.23
C VAL A 255 5.94 9.62 -10.11
N GLN A 256 6.33 8.89 -9.07
CA GLN A 256 7.15 9.44 -8.00
C GLN A 256 8.61 9.12 -8.24
N ARG A 257 9.43 10.17 -8.34
CA ARG A 257 10.89 10.06 -8.49
C ARG A 257 11.57 10.33 -7.16
N PHE A 258 12.26 9.33 -6.65
CA PHE A 258 13.01 9.39 -5.40
C PHE A 258 14.47 9.67 -5.66
N THR A 259 15.07 10.50 -4.81
CA THR A 259 16.52 10.73 -4.80
C THR A 259 17.01 10.81 -3.37
N ILE A 260 18.03 10.02 -3.03
CA ILE A 260 18.71 10.07 -1.73
C ILE A 260 20.11 10.63 -1.96
N SER A 261 20.42 11.77 -1.36
CA SER A 261 21.72 12.41 -1.50
C SER A 261 22.71 11.86 -0.48
N GLY A 262 23.88 11.47 -0.93
CA GLY A 262 25.00 11.11 -0.05
C GLY A 262 24.99 9.68 0.52
N LEU A 263 23.93 8.90 0.29
CA LEU A 263 23.87 7.50 0.72
C LEU A 263 23.49 6.58 -0.44
N ASP A 264 24.19 5.47 -0.56
CA ASP A 264 23.82 4.38 -1.47
C ASP A 264 22.66 3.57 -0.87
N ALA A 265 21.76 3.08 -1.71
CA ALA A 265 20.63 2.23 -1.31
C ALA A 265 20.66 0.92 -2.11
N GLU A 266 20.75 -0.22 -1.44
CA GLU A 266 20.68 -1.53 -2.07
C GLU A 266 19.22 -1.98 -2.17
N VAL A 267 18.67 -2.09 -3.38
CA VAL A 267 17.34 -2.64 -3.63
C VAL A 267 17.39 -4.16 -3.47
N ILE A 268 16.63 -4.70 -2.55
CA ILE A 268 16.63 -6.12 -2.21
C ILE A 268 15.32 -6.81 -2.56
N GLU A 269 14.24 -6.03 -2.77
CA GLU A 269 12.91 -6.52 -3.03
C GLU A 269 12.16 -5.55 -3.93
N ILE A 270 11.40 -6.06 -4.88
CA ILE A 270 10.47 -5.32 -5.73
C ILE A 270 9.12 -6.02 -5.69
N ASP A 271 8.06 -5.24 -5.43
CA ASP A 271 6.67 -5.68 -5.43
C ASP A 271 6.38 -6.90 -4.53
N GLY A 272 7.00 -6.90 -3.33
CA GLY A 272 6.84 -7.98 -2.35
C GLY A 272 7.67 -9.23 -2.66
N ARG A 273 8.57 -9.16 -3.67
CA ARG A 273 9.37 -10.32 -4.08
C ARG A 273 10.85 -10.04 -3.87
N PRO A 274 11.52 -10.77 -2.95
CA PRO A 274 12.95 -10.67 -2.76
C PRO A 274 13.71 -11.01 -4.04
N LEU A 275 14.63 -10.13 -4.45
CA LEU A 275 15.45 -10.32 -5.63
C LEU A 275 16.45 -11.48 -5.43
N GLY A 276 16.60 -12.33 -6.44
CA GLY A 276 17.53 -13.47 -6.41
C GLY A 276 17.08 -14.62 -5.53
N GLN A 277 15.86 -14.64 -5.03
CA GLN A 277 15.32 -15.75 -4.26
C GLN A 277 14.82 -16.87 -5.20
N THR A 278 15.31 -18.08 -5.00
CA THR A 278 14.80 -19.26 -5.68
C THR A 278 13.60 -19.87 -4.95
N PRO A 279 12.57 -20.39 -5.64
CA PRO A 279 12.40 -20.39 -7.09
C PRO A 279 11.74 -19.11 -7.65
N HIS A 280 11.35 -18.14 -6.80
CA HIS A 280 10.42 -17.09 -7.18
C HIS A 280 11.03 -16.00 -8.06
N SER A 281 12.29 -15.63 -7.80
CA SER A 281 12.95 -14.53 -8.53
C SER A 281 14.41 -14.85 -8.87
N PRO A 282 14.70 -15.97 -9.53
CA PRO A 282 16.07 -16.46 -9.67
C PRO A 282 16.93 -15.62 -10.61
N TYR A 283 16.31 -14.84 -11.51
CA TYR A 283 17.01 -14.09 -12.55
C TYR A 283 17.35 -12.66 -12.14
N SER A 284 16.66 -12.13 -11.12
CA SER A 284 16.88 -10.78 -10.61
C SER A 284 17.78 -10.82 -9.39
N ARG A 285 18.73 -9.90 -9.28
CA ARG A 285 19.62 -9.81 -8.12
C ARG A 285 19.50 -8.45 -7.47
N PRO A 286 19.77 -8.36 -6.15
CA PRO A 286 19.92 -7.06 -5.49
C PRO A 286 20.89 -6.16 -6.26
N PHE A 287 20.57 -4.89 -6.35
CA PHE A 287 21.38 -3.91 -7.03
C PHE A 287 21.42 -2.59 -6.25
N THR A 288 22.47 -1.80 -6.48
CA THR A 288 22.66 -0.56 -5.72
C THR A 288 22.29 0.66 -6.55
N ILE A 289 21.42 1.48 -5.98
CA ILE A 289 21.20 2.86 -6.42
C ILE A 289 22.24 3.72 -5.74
N ARG A 290 23.11 4.35 -6.53
CA ARG A 290 24.17 5.20 -6.00
C ARG A 290 23.63 6.51 -5.45
N ALA A 291 24.31 7.04 -4.46
CA ALA A 291 24.03 8.35 -3.87
C ALA A 291 23.77 9.42 -4.92
N GLY A 292 22.68 10.14 -4.82
CA GLY A 292 22.25 11.16 -5.76
C GLY A 292 21.64 10.65 -7.07
N THR A 293 21.64 9.34 -7.32
CA THR A 293 20.92 8.74 -8.45
C THR A 293 19.44 8.61 -8.11
N SER A 294 18.57 8.97 -9.05
CA SER A 294 17.13 8.86 -8.89
C SER A 294 16.60 7.49 -9.36
N PHE A 295 15.54 7.04 -8.73
CA PHE A 295 14.71 5.93 -9.21
C PHE A 295 13.23 6.34 -9.20
N GLU A 296 12.40 5.65 -9.95
CA GLU A 296 10.99 6.00 -10.10
C GLU A 296 10.09 4.82 -9.70
N LEU A 297 8.99 5.14 -9.02
CA LEU A 297 7.88 4.23 -8.78
C LEU A 297 6.63 4.78 -9.45
N THR A 298 5.80 3.89 -9.93
CA THR A 298 4.45 4.19 -10.41
C THR A 298 3.43 3.59 -9.45
N SER A 299 2.15 3.87 -9.69
CA SER A 299 1.05 3.42 -8.85
C SER A 299 1.18 1.95 -8.44
N ALA A 300 1.05 1.70 -7.15
CA ALA A 300 1.12 0.40 -6.47
C ALA A 300 2.48 -0.32 -6.52
N GLN A 301 3.53 0.24 -7.11
CA GLN A 301 4.87 -0.34 -7.03
C GLN A 301 5.48 -0.16 -5.63
N ARG A 302 6.25 -1.17 -5.19
CA ARG A 302 6.93 -1.16 -3.88
C ARG A 302 8.35 -1.65 -4.05
N TRP A 303 9.31 -0.88 -3.53
CA TRP A 303 10.72 -1.27 -3.45
C TRP A 303 11.18 -1.26 -2.01
N THR A 304 11.82 -2.34 -1.58
CA THR A 304 12.45 -2.43 -0.27
C THR A 304 13.96 -2.33 -0.44
N MET A 305 14.56 -1.44 0.32
CA MET A 305 15.98 -1.10 0.21
C MET A 305 16.71 -1.17 1.54
N ILE A 306 17.99 -1.47 1.49
CA ILE A 306 18.90 -1.41 2.64
C ILE A 306 19.85 -0.25 2.43
N ILE A 307 19.98 0.58 3.47
CA ILE A 307 20.94 1.70 3.55
C ILE A 307 21.85 1.47 4.76
N ARG A 308 23.16 1.56 4.56
CA ARG A 308 24.17 1.39 5.61
C ARG A 308 25.08 2.62 5.68
N PRO A 309 24.74 3.60 6.50
CA PRO A 309 25.56 4.79 6.64
C PRO A 309 26.89 4.45 7.35
N THR A 310 28.00 4.94 6.80
CA THR A 310 29.34 4.72 7.32
C THR A 310 29.95 5.97 7.95
N ALA A 311 29.24 7.11 7.88
CA ALA A 311 29.65 8.37 8.46
C ALA A 311 28.43 9.11 9.03
N PRO A 312 28.61 9.93 10.09
CA PRO A 312 27.53 10.77 10.59
C PRO A 312 27.21 11.90 9.63
N GLY A 313 25.98 12.41 9.66
CA GLY A 313 25.55 13.53 8.83
C GLY A 313 24.04 13.61 8.67
N THR A 314 23.59 14.66 8.00
CA THR A 314 22.22 14.81 7.53
C THR A 314 22.19 14.66 6.02
N PHE A 315 21.51 13.67 5.55
CA PHE A 315 21.44 13.30 4.13
C PHE A 315 20.07 13.65 3.57
N PRO A 316 19.97 14.67 2.70
CA PRO A 316 18.70 15.07 2.11
C PRO A 316 18.14 14.00 1.20
N ALA A 317 16.82 13.85 1.24
CA ALA A 317 16.08 13.05 0.28
C ALA A 317 14.90 13.84 -0.28
N LYS A 318 14.52 13.56 -1.51
CA LYS A 318 13.37 14.18 -2.17
C LYS A 318 12.55 13.16 -2.94
N ILE A 319 11.27 13.47 -3.04
CA ILE A 319 10.29 12.72 -3.83
C ILE A 319 9.58 13.73 -4.73
N GLU A 320 9.77 13.60 -6.04
CA GLU A 320 9.16 14.47 -7.05
C GLU A 320 7.93 13.77 -7.63
N PHE A 321 6.79 14.41 -7.56
CA PHE A 321 5.52 13.95 -8.14
C PHE A 321 5.40 14.46 -9.58
N LYS A 322 5.49 13.56 -10.56
CA LYS A 322 5.62 13.91 -11.98
C LYS A 322 4.33 13.66 -12.75
N ASP A 323 3.86 14.67 -13.44
CA ASP A 323 2.78 14.50 -14.40
C ASP A 323 3.30 13.79 -15.66
N TRP A 324 3.13 12.49 -15.72
CA TRP A 324 3.58 11.70 -16.88
C TRP A 324 2.58 11.74 -18.05
N ILE A 325 1.29 12.02 -17.79
CA ILE A 325 0.23 12.07 -18.81
C ILE A 325 0.30 13.39 -19.57
N LYS A 326 0.40 14.49 -18.83
CA LYS A 326 0.37 15.85 -19.38
C LYS A 326 1.76 16.50 -19.49
N ALA A 327 2.82 15.75 -19.29
CA ALA A 327 4.19 16.24 -19.27
C ALA A 327 4.57 17.03 -20.53
N ASN A 328 4.10 16.60 -21.70
CA ASN A 328 4.32 17.29 -22.97
C ASN A 328 3.50 18.59 -23.11
N ILE A 329 2.45 18.75 -22.33
CA ILE A 329 1.57 19.92 -22.38
C ILE A 329 1.98 20.94 -21.31
N ARG A 330 2.31 20.47 -20.10
CA ARG A 330 2.65 21.30 -18.94
C ARG A 330 4.15 21.51 -18.73
N GLY A 331 4.96 20.82 -19.53
CA GLY A 331 6.40 20.77 -19.34
C GLY A 331 6.86 19.71 -18.35
N SER A 332 8.17 19.49 -18.24
CA SER A 332 8.77 18.43 -17.43
C SER A 332 8.88 18.76 -15.93
N ARG A 333 8.25 19.82 -15.45
CA ARG A 333 8.30 20.19 -14.04
C ARG A 333 7.41 19.24 -13.25
N PRO A 334 7.85 18.76 -12.07
CA PRO A 334 6.99 18.01 -11.16
C PRO A 334 5.84 18.91 -10.68
N PHE A 335 4.70 18.31 -10.38
CA PHE A 335 3.61 19.02 -9.67
C PHE A 335 4.11 19.55 -8.33
N HIS A 336 4.87 18.72 -7.64
CA HIS A 336 5.38 19.01 -6.31
C HIS A 336 6.69 18.24 -6.06
N THR A 337 7.45 18.72 -5.07
CA THR A 337 8.62 18.03 -4.53
C THR A 337 8.53 18.00 -3.02
N ALA A 338 8.25 16.84 -2.46
CA ALA A 338 8.40 16.59 -1.04
C ALA A 338 9.88 16.38 -0.70
N GLN A 339 10.29 16.93 0.44
CA GLN A 339 11.66 16.80 0.94
C GLN A 339 11.66 16.18 2.33
N THR A 340 12.66 15.38 2.63
CA THR A 340 12.90 14.83 3.97
C THR A 340 14.39 14.58 4.17
N VAL A 341 14.75 14.02 5.33
CA VAL A 341 16.15 13.80 5.70
C VAL A 341 16.36 12.41 6.30
N ILE A 342 17.58 11.89 6.10
CA ILE A 342 18.12 10.77 6.87
C ILE A 342 19.20 11.34 7.78
N ASN A 343 18.96 11.37 9.08
CA ASN A 343 19.89 11.86 10.09
C ASN A 343 20.68 10.67 10.64
N VAL A 344 21.98 10.74 10.58
CA VAL A 344 22.89 9.72 11.10
C VAL A 344 23.76 10.34 12.19
N SER A 345 23.58 9.88 13.41
CA SER A 345 24.44 10.24 14.54
C SER A 345 25.66 9.32 14.62
N PRO A 346 26.72 9.74 15.33
CA PRO A 346 27.89 8.89 15.61
C PRO A 346 27.55 7.57 16.27
#